data_7a7d4114f23342cd1356f8292604110e
#
_entry.id   7a7d4114f23342cd1356f8292604110e
#
_cell.length_a   1.000
_cell.length_b   1.000
_cell.length_c   1.000
_cell.angle_alpha   90.00
_cell.angle_beta   90.00
_cell.angle_gamma   90.00
#
_symmetry.space_group_name_H-M   'P 1'
#
loop_
_entity.id
_entity.type
_entity.pdbx_description
1 polymer ?
#
loop_
_entity_poly.entity_id
_entity_poly.type
_entity_poly.pdbx_seq_one_letter_code
_entity_poly.pdbx_strand_id
1 'polypeptide(L)'
;MSVFTFLSRSLPPLINIPGVTSTLCISQKLLRLYGLIFSDSTGVYAFGPEVLRSLRKLESLVDNYMLQLGAQRVLLPTLGPRHIWEKSGRWSTMQSSLFRFKDRLSHEYCLQPTHEECITNFVACLNLSYKSLPVLVYQITSKFRDEPHPKHGLVRGREFVMQDLYTFDASAETAEETYRHVKTAYSELLANLGLPYLVACADPGNVGGLISEEFHVQADVGEDRILACSKCSLKFNSEFKGEVTSSLCSLQSCPKVFNEVQGIEVAHCFLLGERYSKCFNATYRSPSGSKLMFMGCYGLGISRLLAVCIEHLTRVAFPDKSKDQITQLRWPVRIAPYSGSIVLQKETAKDSVNPDELKYILDTIQSDSINFKLSGDILVDDRKELSLGRKILDQSRLGIPWILIVKPSARFPPSHWCYIQTYTTKGTLGE
;
A
#
# COMPACT_ATOMS: atom_id res chain seq x y z
N MET A 1 -5.02 7.25 -24.39
CA MET A 1 -5.31 5.87 -23.92
C MET A 1 -6.83 5.76 -23.77
N SER A 2 -7.42 4.59 -24.09
CA SER A 2 -8.87 4.40 -23.93
C SER A 2 -9.25 4.55 -22.46
N VAL A 3 -10.19 5.44 -22.18
CA VAL A 3 -10.78 5.70 -20.85
C VAL A 3 -11.60 4.49 -20.37
N PHE A 4 -11.96 3.60 -21.29
CA PHE A 4 -12.86 2.48 -21.06
C PHE A 4 -12.18 1.14 -21.18
N THR A 5 -12.48 0.24 -20.25
CA THR A 5 -12.09 -1.18 -20.28
C THR A 5 -13.34 -2.03 -20.49
N PHE A 6 -13.36 -2.87 -21.53
CA PHE A 6 -14.48 -3.75 -21.82
C PHE A 6 -14.26 -5.13 -21.17
N LEU A 7 -15.26 -5.60 -20.41
CA LEU A 7 -15.19 -6.89 -19.71
C LEU A 7 -15.09 -8.08 -20.65
N SER A 8 -15.70 -8.01 -21.85
CA SER A 8 -15.58 -9.05 -22.89
C SER A 8 -14.15 -9.26 -23.38
N ARG A 9 -13.24 -8.29 -23.15
CA ARG A 9 -11.82 -8.30 -23.52
C ARG A 9 -10.88 -8.45 -22.34
N SER A 10 -11.42 -8.52 -21.12
CA SER A 10 -10.67 -8.70 -19.90
C SER A 10 -10.37 -10.17 -19.62
N LEU A 11 -9.35 -10.45 -18.83
CA LEU A 11 -9.11 -11.81 -18.36
C LEU A 11 -10.33 -12.27 -17.54
N PRO A 12 -10.85 -13.47 -17.81
CA PRO A 12 -11.94 -14.01 -16.99
C PRO A 12 -11.46 -14.22 -15.57
N PRO A 13 -12.32 -14.04 -14.56
CA PRO A 13 -11.96 -14.34 -13.17
C PRO A 13 -11.61 -15.83 -13.04
N LEU A 14 -10.59 -16.12 -12.22
CA LEU A 14 -10.22 -17.50 -11.93
C LEU A 14 -11.39 -18.18 -11.19
N ILE A 15 -11.85 -19.31 -11.70
CA ILE A 15 -12.94 -20.07 -11.10
C ILE A 15 -12.31 -21.21 -10.28
N ASN A 16 -12.87 -21.49 -9.08
CA ASN A 16 -12.45 -22.57 -8.20
C ASN A 16 -10.99 -22.53 -7.74
N ILE A 17 -10.59 -21.43 -7.10
CA ILE A 17 -9.28 -21.34 -6.45
C ILE A 17 -9.27 -22.23 -5.20
N PRO A 18 -8.39 -23.25 -5.11
CA PRO A 18 -8.30 -24.10 -3.93
C PRO A 18 -7.91 -23.33 -2.68
N GLY A 19 -8.39 -23.78 -1.50
CA GLY A 19 -7.91 -23.29 -0.20
C GLY A 19 -8.47 -21.94 0.23
N VAL A 20 -9.62 -21.49 -0.32
CA VAL A 20 -10.39 -20.37 0.26
C VAL A 20 -11.23 -20.91 1.41
N THR A 21 -10.80 -20.63 2.64
CA THR A 21 -11.44 -21.10 3.88
C THR A 21 -11.88 -19.94 4.77
N SER A 22 -12.76 -20.23 5.74
CA SER A 22 -13.23 -19.27 6.75
C SER A 22 -12.14 -18.76 7.71
N THR A 23 -10.98 -19.43 7.76
CA THR A 23 -9.84 -19.02 8.61
C THR A 23 -9.07 -17.84 8.04
N LEU A 24 -9.26 -17.49 6.76
CA LEU A 24 -8.59 -16.38 6.12
C LEU A 24 -9.11 -15.02 6.64
N CYS A 25 -8.26 -13.99 6.58
CA CYS A 25 -8.69 -12.61 6.74
C CYS A 25 -9.61 -12.20 5.58
N ILE A 26 -10.40 -11.15 5.75
CA ILE A 26 -11.41 -10.70 4.77
C ILE A 26 -10.74 -10.38 3.43
N SER A 27 -9.66 -9.61 3.46
CA SER A 27 -8.94 -9.19 2.26
C SER A 27 -8.40 -10.39 1.47
N GLN A 28 -7.70 -11.31 2.13
CA GLN A 28 -7.17 -12.52 1.48
C GLN A 28 -8.29 -13.40 0.91
N LYS A 29 -9.34 -13.62 1.71
CA LYS A 29 -10.51 -14.42 1.30
C LYS A 29 -11.12 -13.86 0.01
N LEU A 30 -11.46 -12.57 0.00
CA LEU A 30 -12.17 -11.96 -1.11
C LEU A 30 -11.29 -11.80 -2.36
N LEU A 31 -10.02 -11.41 -2.19
CA LEU A 31 -9.08 -11.31 -3.29
C LEU A 31 -8.86 -12.68 -3.98
N ARG A 32 -8.79 -13.77 -3.23
CA ARG A 32 -8.70 -15.13 -3.79
C ARG A 32 -10.04 -15.59 -4.36
N LEU A 33 -11.15 -15.39 -3.65
CA LEU A 33 -12.48 -15.83 -4.08
C LEU A 33 -12.85 -15.29 -5.47
N TYR A 34 -12.43 -14.05 -5.77
CA TYR A 34 -12.72 -13.42 -7.06
C TYR A 34 -11.57 -13.53 -8.06
N GLY A 35 -10.55 -14.34 -7.78
CA GLY A 35 -9.42 -14.55 -8.68
C GLY A 35 -8.57 -13.32 -8.93
N LEU A 36 -8.59 -12.36 -8.00
CA LEU A 36 -7.86 -11.10 -8.10
C LEU A 36 -6.38 -11.26 -7.74
N ILE A 37 -6.07 -12.26 -6.91
CA ILE A 37 -4.71 -12.72 -6.63
C ILE A 37 -4.64 -14.25 -6.77
N PHE A 38 -3.50 -14.73 -7.21
CA PHE A 38 -3.21 -16.15 -7.35
C PHE A 38 -1.88 -16.49 -6.67
N SER A 39 -1.74 -17.69 -6.13
CA SER A 39 -0.54 -18.13 -5.43
C SER A 39 -0.29 -19.61 -5.67
N ASP A 40 0.85 -19.91 -6.26
CA ASP A 40 1.37 -21.28 -6.41
C ASP A 40 2.18 -21.70 -5.17
N SER A 41 2.71 -20.75 -4.45
CA SER A 41 3.54 -20.97 -3.25
C SER A 41 3.17 -20.00 -2.14
N THR A 42 3.18 -20.47 -0.90
CA THR A 42 2.83 -19.67 0.27
C THR A 42 3.72 -18.43 0.39
N GLY A 43 3.07 -17.26 0.44
CA GLY A 43 3.76 -15.98 0.59
C GLY A 43 4.24 -15.35 -0.72
N VAL A 44 3.94 -15.95 -1.88
CA VAL A 44 4.23 -15.41 -3.22
C VAL A 44 2.94 -15.30 -4.00
N TYR A 45 2.65 -14.13 -4.58
CA TYR A 45 1.36 -13.83 -5.20
C TYR A 45 1.52 -13.21 -6.59
N ALA A 46 0.78 -13.75 -7.55
CA ALA A 46 0.51 -13.07 -8.81
C ALA A 46 -0.69 -12.14 -8.63
N PHE A 47 -0.64 -10.96 -9.22
CA PHE A 47 -1.70 -9.96 -9.19
C PHE A 47 -2.50 -9.98 -10.48
N GLY A 48 -3.82 -10.14 -10.38
CA GLY A 48 -4.74 -9.94 -11.49
C GLY A 48 -4.81 -8.47 -11.94
N PRO A 49 -5.41 -8.20 -13.10
CA PRO A 49 -5.47 -6.85 -13.67
C PRO A 49 -6.06 -5.81 -12.72
N GLU A 50 -7.11 -6.15 -11.97
CA GLU A 50 -7.81 -5.24 -11.06
C GLU A 50 -6.91 -4.85 -9.88
N VAL A 51 -6.26 -5.83 -9.24
CA VAL A 51 -5.32 -5.56 -8.14
C VAL A 51 -4.12 -4.77 -8.62
N LEU A 52 -3.58 -5.10 -9.81
CA LEU A 52 -2.45 -4.38 -10.38
C LEU A 52 -2.82 -2.92 -10.70
N ARG A 53 -4.04 -2.67 -11.20
CA ARG A 53 -4.54 -1.29 -11.41
C ARG A 53 -4.61 -0.52 -10.10
N SER A 54 -5.19 -1.14 -9.07
CA SER A 54 -5.31 -0.55 -7.74
C SER A 54 -3.94 -0.27 -7.11
N LEU A 55 -3.01 -1.22 -7.26
CA LEU A 55 -1.63 -1.09 -6.78
C LEU A 55 -0.92 0.10 -7.45
N ARG A 56 -1.03 0.24 -8.78
CA ARG A 56 -0.44 1.36 -9.52
C ARG A 56 -1.02 2.72 -9.13
N LYS A 57 -2.34 2.77 -8.84
CA LYS A 57 -2.97 4.00 -8.31
C LYS A 57 -2.44 4.34 -6.92
N LEU A 58 -2.25 3.33 -6.07
CA LEU A 58 -1.64 3.52 -4.75
C LEU A 58 -0.19 3.98 -4.86
N GLU A 59 0.60 3.37 -5.76
CA GLU A 59 1.98 3.82 -6.05
C GLU A 59 2.00 5.29 -6.51
N SER A 60 1.11 5.66 -7.43
CA SER A 60 1.01 7.05 -7.91
C SER A 60 0.60 8.03 -6.80
N LEU A 61 -0.26 7.60 -5.88
CA LEU A 61 -0.64 8.41 -4.72
C LEU A 61 0.56 8.59 -3.79
N VAL A 62 1.32 7.54 -3.51
CA VAL A 62 2.56 7.59 -2.72
C VAL A 62 3.61 8.46 -3.40
N ASP A 63 3.81 8.31 -4.72
CA ASP A 63 4.72 9.16 -5.50
C ASP A 63 4.43 10.65 -5.30
N ASN A 64 3.14 11.05 -5.31
CA ASN A 64 2.76 12.45 -5.10
C ASN A 64 3.18 12.97 -3.72
N TYR A 65 3.04 12.18 -2.65
CA TYR A 65 3.51 12.56 -1.32
C TYR A 65 5.04 12.63 -1.25
N MET A 66 5.74 11.71 -1.90
CA MET A 66 7.21 11.73 -1.95
C MET A 66 7.73 12.95 -2.72
N LEU A 67 7.10 13.31 -3.84
CA LEU A 67 7.43 14.50 -4.62
C LEU A 67 7.17 15.79 -3.84
N GLN A 68 6.10 15.87 -3.04
CA GLN A 68 5.82 17.02 -2.17
C GLN A 68 6.89 17.20 -1.09
N LEU A 69 7.51 16.11 -0.61
CA LEU A 69 8.67 16.15 0.27
C LEU A 69 9.97 16.58 -0.44
N GLY A 70 9.96 16.73 -1.76
CA GLY A 70 11.18 16.97 -2.56
C GLY A 70 12.03 15.73 -2.79
N ALA A 71 11.49 14.53 -2.52
CA ALA A 71 12.22 13.29 -2.71
C ALA A 71 12.31 12.91 -4.19
N GLN A 72 13.45 12.35 -4.59
CA GLN A 72 13.72 11.91 -5.97
C GLN A 72 13.57 10.39 -6.09
N ARG A 73 12.85 9.95 -7.12
CA ARG A 73 12.67 8.52 -7.38
C ARG A 73 13.90 7.94 -8.03
N VAL A 74 14.39 6.83 -7.47
CA VAL A 74 15.53 6.04 -7.99
C VAL A 74 15.09 4.59 -8.21
N LEU A 75 15.93 3.80 -8.86
CA LEU A 75 15.75 2.35 -8.97
C LEU A 75 17.08 1.69 -8.60
N LEU A 76 17.07 0.94 -7.51
CA LEU A 76 18.23 0.22 -7.01
C LEU A 76 18.16 -1.26 -7.40
N PRO A 77 19.30 -1.96 -7.52
CA PRO A 77 19.35 -3.36 -7.86
C PRO A 77 18.60 -4.25 -6.84
N THR A 78 17.88 -5.25 -7.34
CA THR A 78 17.26 -6.29 -6.52
C THR A 78 18.29 -7.26 -5.94
N LEU A 79 19.42 -7.44 -6.63
CA LEU A 79 20.52 -8.28 -6.19
C LEU A 79 21.46 -7.51 -5.27
N GLY A 80 21.58 -7.96 -4.03
CA GLY A 80 22.49 -7.40 -3.03
C GLY A 80 23.78 -8.25 -2.94
N PRO A 81 24.96 -7.73 -3.38
CA PRO A 81 26.20 -8.49 -3.28
C PRO A 81 26.65 -8.56 -1.81
N ARG A 82 27.14 -9.74 -1.40
CA ARG A 82 27.57 -10.02 -0.02
C ARG A 82 28.48 -8.96 0.56
N HIS A 83 29.50 -8.50 -0.19
CA HIS A 83 30.50 -7.57 0.31
C HIS A 83 29.94 -6.21 0.77
N ILE A 84 28.77 -5.78 0.19
CA ILE A 84 28.08 -4.56 0.63
C ILE A 84 27.38 -4.82 1.98
N TRP A 85 26.71 -5.96 2.11
CA TRP A 85 26.01 -6.35 3.34
C TRP A 85 26.95 -6.66 4.50
N GLU A 86 28.18 -7.13 4.22
CA GLU A 86 29.21 -7.35 5.24
C GLU A 86 29.71 -6.06 5.88
N LYS A 87 29.75 -4.95 5.12
CA LYS A 87 30.15 -3.63 5.66
C LYS A 87 29.26 -3.17 6.81
N SER A 88 27.96 -3.42 6.74
CA SER A 88 27.01 -3.10 7.84
C SER A 88 26.96 -4.16 8.93
N GLY A 89 27.54 -5.34 8.71
CA GLY A 89 27.43 -6.52 9.57
C GLY A 89 26.12 -7.30 9.41
N ARG A 90 25.18 -6.80 8.61
CA ARG A 90 23.84 -7.39 8.48
C ARG A 90 23.83 -8.69 7.67
N TRP A 91 24.86 -8.97 6.89
CA TRP A 91 25.02 -10.30 6.26
C TRP A 91 24.94 -11.43 7.26
N SER A 92 25.51 -11.28 8.44
CA SER A 92 25.51 -12.29 9.50
C SER A 92 24.26 -12.23 10.37
N THR A 93 23.83 -11.01 10.77
CA THR A 93 22.72 -10.84 11.73
C THR A 93 21.35 -11.12 11.12
N MET A 94 21.18 -10.95 9.81
CA MET A 94 19.93 -11.22 9.07
C MET A 94 19.93 -12.57 8.36
N GLN A 95 20.81 -13.49 8.72
CA GLN A 95 21.00 -14.75 8.01
C GLN A 95 19.72 -15.53 7.73
N SER A 96 18.81 -15.60 8.71
CA SER A 96 17.55 -16.35 8.60
C SER A 96 16.48 -15.67 7.75
N SER A 97 16.64 -14.35 7.47
CA SER A 97 15.66 -13.58 6.73
C SER A 97 16.04 -13.29 5.27
N LEU A 98 17.28 -13.66 4.88
CA LEU A 98 17.81 -13.39 3.55
C LEU A 98 17.68 -14.60 2.64
N PHE A 99 17.06 -14.43 1.46
CA PHE A 99 17.26 -15.37 0.35
C PHE A 99 18.64 -15.22 -0.23
N ARG A 100 19.54 -16.17 0.07
CA ARG A 100 20.96 -16.18 -0.34
C ARG A 100 21.19 -17.19 -1.43
N PHE A 101 22.06 -16.84 -2.38
CA PHE A 101 22.45 -17.73 -3.46
C PHE A 101 23.82 -17.37 -3.99
N LYS A 102 24.40 -18.25 -4.82
CA LYS A 102 25.64 -18.02 -5.54
C LYS A 102 25.39 -17.94 -7.04
N ASP A 103 26.12 -17.08 -7.71
CA ASP A 103 26.17 -17.06 -9.17
C ASP A 103 27.08 -18.20 -9.70
N ARG A 104 27.19 -18.28 -11.02
CA ARG A 104 28.03 -19.30 -11.68
C ARG A 104 29.53 -19.15 -11.40
N LEU A 105 29.97 -17.99 -10.93
CA LEU A 105 31.34 -17.69 -10.55
C LEU A 105 31.57 -17.79 -9.05
N SER A 106 30.59 -18.34 -8.30
CA SER A 106 30.59 -18.49 -6.85
C SER A 106 30.56 -17.17 -6.06
N HIS A 107 30.20 -16.05 -6.69
CA HIS A 107 29.91 -14.82 -5.96
C HIS A 107 28.61 -14.95 -5.19
N GLU A 108 28.59 -14.51 -3.95
CA GLU A 108 27.42 -14.60 -3.08
C GLU A 108 26.57 -13.33 -3.15
N TYR A 109 25.27 -13.52 -3.27
CA TYR A 109 24.24 -12.50 -3.33
C TYR A 109 23.06 -12.83 -2.41
N CYS A 110 22.25 -11.82 -2.14
CA CYS A 110 20.89 -12.01 -1.63
C CYS A 110 19.87 -11.28 -2.51
N LEU A 111 18.62 -11.71 -2.45
CA LEU A 111 17.50 -10.87 -2.87
C LEU A 111 17.27 -9.83 -1.76
N GLN A 112 17.22 -8.55 -2.13
CA GLN A 112 17.23 -7.46 -1.15
C GLN A 112 15.89 -7.37 -0.37
N PRO A 113 15.91 -7.48 0.98
CA PRO A 113 14.76 -7.23 1.84
C PRO A 113 14.53 -5.74 2.12
N THR A 114 15.55 -4.93 1.92
CA THR A 114 15.68 -3.47 2.13
C THR A 114 16.99 -2.98 1.51
N HIS A 115 17.26 -1.67 1.41
CA HIS A 115 18.37 -1.17 0.60
C HIS A 115 19.28 -0.15 1.33
N GLU A 116 19.36 -0.14 2.65
CA GLU A 116 20.21 0.81 3.40
C GLU A 116 21.66 0.78 2.92
N GLU A 117 22.22 -0.42 2.73
CA GLU A 117 23.60 -0.61 2.28
C GLU A 117 23.81 -0.07 0.87
N CYS A 118 22.93 -0.44 -0.04
CA CYS A 118 23.03 -0.10 -1.45
C CYS A 118 22.91 1.41 -1.66
N ILE A 119 21.90 2.04 -1.05
CA ILE A 119 21.67 3.47 -1.21
C ILE A 119 22.75 4.32 -0.55
N THR A 120 23.23 3.89 0.63
CA THR A 120 24.31 4.61 1.30
C THR A 120 25.60 4.55 0.49
N ASN A 121 25.94 3.39 -0.08
CA ASN A 121 27.09 3.24 -0.96
C ASN A 121 26.93 4.09 -2.23
N PHE A 122 25.74 4.16 -2.81
CA PHE A 122 25.45 5.00 -3.97
C PHE A 122 25.62 6.49 -3.64
N VAL A 123 25.02 6.99 -2.55
CA VAL A 123 25.11 8.40 -2.16
C VAL A 123 26.53 8.79 -1.76
N ALA A 124 27.30 7.90 -1.13
CA ALA A 124 28.71 8.14 -0.82
C ALA A 124 29.56 8.45 -2.07
N CYS A 125 29.21 7.89 -3.22
CA CYS A 125 29.90 8.14 -4.49
C CYS A 125 29.56 9.49 -5.13
N LEU A 126 28.51 10.20 -4.70
CA LEU A 126 28.04 11.46 -5.30
C LEU A 126 28.90 12.68 -4.92
N ASN A 127 29.81 12.55 -3.94
CA ASN A 127 30.72 13.62 -3.49
C ASN A 127 29.98 14.95 -3.20
N LEU A 128 28.92 14.89 -2.40
CA LEU A 128 28.01 15.99 -2.12
C LEU A 128 28.65 17.13 -1.32
N SER A 129 28.11 18.33 -1.43
CA SER A 129 28.43 19.47 -0.56
C SER A 129 27.28 19.72 0.43
N TYR A 130 27.56 20.44 1.51
CA TYR A 130 26.54 20.83 2.48
C TYR A 130 25.34 21.59 1.86
N LYS A 131 25.55 22.27 0.70
CA LYS A 131 24.50 22.99 -0.03
C LYS A 131 23.50 22.06 -0.73
N SER A 132 23.87 20.80 -0.92
CA SER A 132 23.02 19.80 -1.58
C SER A 132 22.18 19.01 -0.60
N LEU A 133 22.36 19.22 0.70
CA LEU A 133 21.63 18.53 1.74
C LEU A 133 20.41 19.35 2.22
N PRO A 134 19.30 18.72 2.63
CA PRO A 134 19.14 17.26 2.67
C PRO A 134 18.94 16.64 1.29
N VAL A 135 19.40 15.39 1.12
CA VAL A 135 19.09 14.54 -0.04
C VAL A 135 18.03 13.52 0.38
N LEU A 136 16.92 13.49 -0.32
CA LEU A 136 15.84 12.53 -0.14
C LEU A 136 15.68 11.70 -1.42
N VAL A 137 15.83 10.38 -1.30
CA VAL A 137 15.72 9.45 -2.43
C VAL A 137 14.86 8.25 -2.06
N TYR A 138 13.96 7.85 -2.96
CA TYR A 138 13.05 6.73 -2.70
C TYR A 138 12.88 5.84 -3.93
N GLN A 139 12.40 4.63 -3.69
CA GLN A 139 11.97 3.71 -4.72
C GLN A 139 10.68 3.00 -4.31
N ILE A 140 9.98 2.42 -5.29
CA ILE A 140 8.87 1.48 -5.07
C ILE A 140 9.24 0.23 -5.86
N THR A 141 9.59 -0.85 -5.16
CA THR A 141 10.11 -2.08 -5.76
C THR A 141 9.74 -3.32 -4.95
N SER A 142 9.84 -4.50 -5.57
CA SER A 142 9.73 -5.77 -4.85
C SER A 142 10.86 -5.92 -3.83
N LYS A 143 10.49 -6.42 -2.65
CA LYS A 143 11.38 -6.82 -1.57
C LYS A 143 11.17 -8.30 -1.27
N PHE A 144 12.21 -8.93 -0.73
CA PHE A 144 12.24 -10.38 -0.52
C PHE A 144 12.68 -10.69 0.90
N ARG A 145 11.88 -11.47 1.61
CA ARG A 145 12.22 -11.95 2.96
C ARG A 145 11.93 -13.44 3.06
N ASP A 146 12.89 -14.22 3.53
CA ASP A 146 12.68 -15.65 3.79
C ASP A 146 11.82 -15.82 5.04
N GLU A 147 10.54 -15.50 4.88
CA GLU A 147 9.55 -15.55 5.94
C GLU A 147 9.12 -17.00 6.21
N PRO A 148 9.37 -17.54 7.42
CA PRO A 148 9.04 -18.93 7.72
C PRO A 148 7.54 -19.18 7.78
N HIS A 149 6.75 -18.19 8.19
CA HIS A 149 5.30 -18.31 8.39
C HIS A 149 4.52 -17.23 7.66
N PRO A 150 4.49 -17.22 6.30
CA PRO A 150 3.67 -16.30 5.56
C PRO A 150 2.18 -16.52 5.87
N LYS A 151 1.43 -15.44 6.11
CA LYS A 151 0.01 -15.53 6.45
C LYS A 151 -0.74 -14.25 6.10
N HIS A 152 -2.06 -14.33 6.11
CA HIS A 152 -2.96 -13.20 5.80
C HIS A 152 -2.76 -12.60 4.40
N GLY A 153 -2.39 -13.44 3.41
CA GLY A 153 -2.25 -13.01 2.02
C GLY A 153 -1.15 -11.98 1.83
N LEU A 154 -1.53 -10.81 1.30
CA LEU A 154 -0.59 -9.72 1.02
C LEU A 154 -0.09 -8.99 2.30
N VAL A 155 -0.61 -9.33 3.47
CA VAL A 155 -0.18 -8.70 4.73
C VAL A 155 1.22 -9.18 5.11
N ARG A 156 1.50 -10.50 5.01
CA ARG A 156 2.81 -11.08 5.33
C ARG A 156 3.22 -12.11 4.30
N GLY A 157 3.98 -11.67 3.31
CA GLY A 157 4.49 -12.48 2.21
C GLY A 157 6.01 -12.58 2.21
N ARG A 158 6.54 -13.43 1.31
CA ARG A 158 7.98 -13.59 1.03
C ARG A 158 8.47 -12.63 -0.03
N GLU A 159 7.60 -12.30 -0.99
CA GLU A 159 7.79 -11.24 -1.98
C GLU A 159 6.65 -10.24 -1.84
N PHE A 160 6.98 -8.95 -1.76
CA PHE A 160 6.01 -7.87 -1.58
C PHE A 160 6.54 -6.55 -2.12
N VAL A 161 5.63 -5.64 -2.48
CA VAL A 161 6.00 -4.31 -2.95
C VAL A 161 6.11 -3.36 -1.76
N MET A 162 7.24 -2.64 -1.68
CA MET A 162 7.51 -1.63 -0.65
C MET A 162 7.99 -0.33 -1.29
N GLN A 163 7.50 0.79 -0.78
CA GLN A 163 8.19 2.07 -0.93
C GLN A 163 9.20 2.19 0.19
N ASP A 164 10.44 2.46 -0.14
CA ASP A 164 11.51 2.75 0.80
C ASP A 164 12.15 4.11 0.44
N LEU A 165 12.10 5.04 1.40
CA LEU A 165 12.70 6.37 1.34
C LEU A 165 13.92 6.41 2.25
N TYR A 166 14.97 7.05 1.79
CA TYR A 166 16.22 7.28 2.51
C TYR A 166 16.54 8.76 2.50
N THR A 167 16.93 9.29 3.65
CA THR A 167 17.29 10.70 3.80
C THR A 167 18.72 10.83 4.28
N PHE A 168 19.40 11.87 3.81
CA PHE A 168 20.77 12.19 4.14
C PHE A 168 20.84 13.68 4.49
N ASP A 169 21.16 13.96 5.74
CA ASP A 169 21.12 15.30 6.36
C ASP A 169 22.51 15.72 6.83
N ALA A 170 22.69 17.03 7.04
CA ALA A 170 23.97 17.60 7.46
C ALA A 170 24.21 17.49 8.97
N SER A 171 23.15 17.39 9.77
CA SER A 171 23.23 17.33 11.23
C SER A 171 22.10 16.49 11.83
N ALA A 172 22.20 16.19 13.12
CA ALA A 172 21.15 15.49 13.85
C ALA A 172 19.83 16.29 13.87
N GLU A 173 19.92 17.61 14.05
CA GLU A 173 18.75 18.50 14.13
C GLU A 173 18.00 18.54 12.80
N THR A 174 18.72 18.67 11.67
CA THR A 174 18.08 18.66 10.34
C THR A 174 17.52 17.27 10.02
N ALA A 175 18.17 16.19 10.44
CA ALA A 175 17.65 14.83 10.27
C ALA A 175 16.36 14.59 11.08
N GLU A 176 16.25 15.13 12.29
CA GLU A 176 15.02 15.09 13.09
C GLU A 176 13.88 15.91 12.46
N GLU A 177 14.20 17.05 11.84
CA GLU A 177 13.23 17.85 11.10
C GLU A 177 12.70 17.09 9.88
N THR A 178 13.60 16.55 9.06
CA THR A 178 13.26 15.69 7.91
C THR A 178 12.43 14.48 8.35
N TYR A 179 12.80 13.84 9.47
CA TYR A 179 12.04 12.73 10.05
C TYR A 179 10.59 13.10 10.38
N ARG A 180 10.38 14.28 11.00
CA ARG A 180 9.02 14.78 11.32
C ARG A 180 8.21 15.06 10.06
N HIS A 181 8.82 15.63 9.02
CA HIS A 181 8.14 15.89 7.74
C HIS A 181 7.69 14.58 7.06
N VAL A 182 8.54 13.57 7.02
CA VAL A 182 8.17 12.25 6.45
C VAL A 182 7.05 11.59 7.25
N LYS A 183 7.10 11.64 8.58
CA LYS A 183 5.99 11.13 9.43
C LYS A 183 4.67 11.83 9.14
N THR A 184 4.69 13.14 8.95
CA THR A 184 3.50 13.92 8.58
C THR A 184 2.95 13.47 7.24
N ALA A 185 3.80 13.30 6.21
CA ALA A 185 3.39 12.82 4.90
C ALA A 185 2.76 11.42 4.96
N TYR A 186 3.31 10.50 5.74
CA TYR A 186 2.71 9.17 5.95
C TYR A 186 1.37 9.25 6.68
N SER A 187 1.26 10.13 7.68
CA SER A 187 0.01 10.37 8.40
C SER A 187 -1.10 10.88 7.48
N GLU A 188 -0.79 11.84 6.63
CA GLU A 188 -1.71 12.41 5.65
C GLU A 188 -2.11 11.39 4.58
N LEU A 189 -1.17 10.57 4.10
CA LEU A 189 -1.44 9.48 3.17
C LEU A 189 -2.45 8.49 3.74
N LEU A 190 -2.24 8.02 4.98
CA LEU A 190 -3.13 7.07 5.65
C LEU A 190 -4.51 7.67 5.89
N ALA A 191 -4.59 8.92 6.33
CA ALA A 191 -5.84 9.65 6.48
C ALA A 191 -6.59 9.80 5.15
N ASN A 192 -5.86 10.10 4.06
CA ASN A 192 -6.43 10.21 2.69
C ASN A 192 -7.00 8.87 2.18
N LEU A 193 -6.44 7.73 2.62
CA LEU A 193 -6.96 6.40 2.33
C LEU A 193 -8.15 6.00 3.24
N GLY A 194 -8.50 6.85 4.22
CA GLY A 194 -9.58 6.58 5.18
C GLY A 194 -9.20 5.56 6.24
N LEU A 195 -7.91 5.42 6.55
CA LEU A 195 -7.41 4.47 7.54
C LEU A 195 -7.14 5.17 8.88
N PRO A 196 -7.81 4.76 9.97
CA PRO A 196 -7.40 5.14 11.31
C PRO A 196 -6.09 4.43 11.65
N TYR A 197 -5.10 5.17 12.12
CA TYR A 197 -3.78 4.63 12.43
C TYR A 197 -3.32 5.02 13.84
N LEU A 198 -2.41 4.22 14.36
CA LEU A 198 -1.67 4.46 15.61
C LEU A 198 -0.18 4.55 15.26
N VAL A 199 0.51 5.53 15.84
CA VAL A 199 1.98 5.58 15.78
C VAL A 199 2.51 5.09 17.12
N ALA A 200 3.36 4.08 17.10
CA ALA A 200 3.92 3.43 18.26
C ALA A 200 5.45 3.42 18.22
N CYS A 201 6.10 3.64 19.34
CA CYS A 201 7.53 3.40 19.48
C CYS A 201 7.80 1.90 19.32
N ALA A 202 8.85 1.56 18.58
CA ALA A 202 9.21 0.19 18.25
C ALA A 202 10.70 -0.09 18.46
N ASP A 203 11.04 -1.37 18.58
CA ASP A 203 12.45 -1.79 18.60
C ASP A 203 13.07 -1.57 17.20
N PRO A 204 14.22 -0.90 17.10
CA PRO A 204 14.87 -0.68 15.80
C PRO A 204 15.43 -1.97 15.15
N GLY A 205 15.49 -3.06 15.87
CA GLY A 205 15.89 -4.38 15.38
C GLY A 205 17.22 -4.38 14.62
N ASN A 206 17.28 -5.17 13.54
CA ASN A 206 18.47 -5.27 12.70
C ASN A 206 18.76 -4.01 11.87
N VAL A 207 17.77 -3.16 11.61
CA VAL A 207 17.95 -1.88 10.94
C VAL A 207 18.76 -0.95 11.84
N GLY A 208 18.42 -0.91 13.14
CA GLY A 208 19.07 -0.08 14.14
C GLY A 208 18.66 1.39 14.02
N GLY A 209 19.33 2.26 14.75
CA GLY A 209 19.07 3.68 14.77
C GLY A 209 18.79 4.22 16.15
N LEU A 210 18.51 5.52 16.24
CA LEU A 210 18.27 6.26 17.48
C LEU A 210 16.77 6.29 17.84
N ILE A 211 15.91 6.40 16.83
CA ILE A 211 14.45 6.43 16.96
C ILE A 211 13.87 5.43 15.97
N SER A 212 12.85 4.73 16.41
CA SER A 212 12.09 3.76 15.60
C SER A 212 10.61 3.87 15.96
N GLU A 213 9.77 4.16 14.96
CA GLU A 213 8.32 4.31 15.13
C GLU A 213 7.57 3.63 13.99
N GLU A 214 6.55 2.87 14.36
CA GLU A 214 5.70 2.12 13.46
C GLU A 214 4.31 2.73 13.35
N PHE A 215 3.74 2.67 12.14
CA PHE A 215 2.35 3.01 11.88
C PHE A 215 1.52 1.73 11.80
N HIS A 216 0.55 1.60 12.69
CA HIS A 216 -0.33 0.44 12.76
C HIS A 216 -1.78 0.81 12.45
N VAL A 217 -2.46 -0.03 11.69
CA VAL A 217 -3.91 0.02 11.52
C VAL A 217 -4.54 -1.10 12.35
N GLN A 218 -5.50 -0.74 13.20
CA GLN A 218 -6.18 -1.70 14.05
C GLN A 218 -6.94 -2.73 13.21
N ALA A 219 -6.73 -4.02 13.48
CA ALA A 219 -7.41 -5.12 12.83
C ALA A 219 -7.39 -6.39 13.70
N ASP A 220 -8.48 -7.17 13.65
CA ASP A 220 -8.59 -8.45 14.38
C ASP A 220 -7.53 -9.49 13.96
N VAL A 221 -6.96 -9.32 12.77
CA VAL A 221 -5.91 -10.17 12.21
C VAL A 221 -4.52 -9.58 12.37
N GLY A 222 -4.40 -8.48 13.14
CA GLY A 222 -3.12 -7.87 13.49
C GLY A 222 -2.27 -8.83 14.31
N GLU A 223 -0.97 -8.86 14.02
CA GLU A 223 0.00 -9.69 14.73
C GLU A 223 0.67 -8.93 15.85
N ASP A 224 0.79 -7.62 15.67
CA ASP A 224 1.46 -6.75 16.62
C ASP A 224 0.50 -6.33 17.72
N ARG A 225 1.00 -6.35 18.95
CA ARG A 225 0.30 -5.86 20.13
C ARG A 225 0.82 -4.49 20.50
N ILE A 226 -0.04 -3.50 20.37
CA ILE A 226 0.28 -2.12 20.70
C ILE A 226 -0.29 -1.76 22.05
N LEU A 227 0.58 -1.34 22.95
CA LEU A 227 0.22 -0.85 24.28
C LEU A 227 0.01 0.67 24.19
N ALA A 228 -1.23 1.10 24.29
CA ALA A 228 -1.63 2.50 24.22
C ALA A 228 -2.02 3.00 25.62
N CYS A 229 -1.38 4.06 26.07
CA CYS A 229 -1.72 4.67 27.34
C CYS A 229 -3.10 5.33 27.28
N SER A 230 -3.96 5.04 28.25
CA SER A 230 -5.30 5.61 28.35
C SER A 230 -5.34 7.09 28.73
N LYS A 231 -4.23 7.66 29.18
CA LYS A 231 -4.13 9.03 29.73
C LYS A 231 -3.21 9.97 28.96
N CYS A 232 -2.28 9.46 28.18
CA CYS A 232 -1.37 10.27 27.37
C CYS A 232 -1.26 9.69 25.94
N SER A 233 -0.53 10.37 25.07
CA SER A 233 -0.35 9.96 23.67
C SER A 233 0.63 8.79 23.49
N LEU A 234 1.28 8.31 24.56
CA LEU A 234 2.30 7.28 24.50
C LEU A 234 1.72 5.95 24.02
N LYS A 235 2.32 5.41 22.98
CA LYS A 235 2.04 4.07 22.43
C LYS A 235 3.35 3.38 22.10
N PHE A 236 3.43 2.10 22.35
CA PHE A 236 4.60 1.30 21.97
C PHE A 236 4.20 -0.13 21.59
N ASN A 237 4.97 -0.72 20.69
CA ASN A 237 4.86 -2.12 20.37
C ASN A 237 5.29 -2.96 21.59
N SER A 238 4.58 -4.03 21.90
CA SER A 238 4.88 -4.90 23.06
C SER A 238 6.29 -5.49 23.03
N GLU A 239 6.93 -5.56 21.85
CA GLU A 239 8.31 -6.02 21.65
C GLU A 239 9.36 -4.92 21.93
N PHE A 240 8.93 -3.67 22.18
CA PHE A 240 9.82 -2.56 22.46
C PHE A 240 10.64 -2.80 23.74
N LYS A 241 11.96 -2.86 23.60
CA LYS A 241 12.91 -3.13 24.70
C LYS A 241 13.46 -1.87 25.36
N GLY A 242 13.13 -0.69 24.82
CA GLY A 242 13.57 0.58 25.40
C GLY A 242 12.90 0.87 26.75
N GLU A 243 13.57 1.65 27.59
CA GLU A 243 12.96 2.12 28.83
C GLU A 243 11.81 3.09 28.51
N VAL A 244 10.62 2.81 29.04
CA VAL A 244 9.50 3.74 29.03
C VAL A 244 9.76 4.83 30.06
N THR A 245 10.66 5.75 29.72
CA THR A 245 11.07 6.86 30.57
C THR A 245 9.98 7.92 30.64
N SER A 246 10.05 8.77 31.68
CA SER A 246 9.19 9.95 31.79
C SER A 246 9.35 10.95 30.65
N SER A 247 10.48 10.90 29.93
CA SER A 247 10.72 11.74 28.74
C SER A 247 9.86 11.36 27.54
N LEU A 248 9.40 10.11 27.44
CA LEU A 248 8.48 9.64 26.40
C LEU A 248 7.01 9.97 26.75
N CYS A 249 6.70 10.21 28.00
CA CYS A 249 5.37 10.57 28.46
C CYS A 249 5.24 12.09 28.63
N SER A 250 4.31 12.71 27.91
CA SER A 250 4.06 14.16 28.00
C SER A 250 3.48 14.61 29.36
N LEU A 251 3.06 13.68 30.21
CA LEU A 251 2.46 13.95 31.50
C LEU A 251 3.41 13.51 32.64
N GLN A 252 3.85 14.43 33.48
CA GLN A 252 4.76 14.17 34.61
C GLN A 252 4.24 13.13 35.61
N SER A 253 2.92 12.94 35.71
CA SER A 253 2.26 12.01 36.65
C SER A 253 1.38 10.99 35.93
N CYS A 254 1.75 10.52 34.74
CA CYS A 254 0.97 9.52 33.99
C CYS A 254 0.91 8.20 34.79
N PRO A 255 -0.29 7.66 35.08
CA PRO A 255 -0.43 6.40 35.82
C PRO A 255 0.03 5.17 35.02
N LYS A 256 0.46 5.34 33.74
CA LYS A 256 0.94 4.26 32.84
C LYS A 256 -0.06 3.09 32.73
N VAL A 257 -1.37 3.40 32.64
CA VAL A 257 -2.40 2.40 32.39
C VAL A 257 -2.52 2.20 30.90
N PHE A 258 -2.17 1.02 30.42
CA PHE A 258 -2.14 0.68 29.01
C PHE A 258 -3.31 -0.22 28.62
N ASN A 259 -3.93 0.10 27.50
CA ASN A 259 -4.85 -0.78 26.78
C ASN A 259 -4.09 -1.46 25.64
N GLU A 260 -4.35 -2.74 25.44
CA GLU A 260 -3.77 -3.50 24.34
C GLU A 260 -4.65 -3.40 23.09
N VAL A 261 -4.06 -3.11 21.95
CA VAL A 261 -4.71 -3.03 20.64
C VAL A 261 -3.93 -3.90 19.65
N GLN A 262 -4.62 -4.78 18.95
CA GLN A 262 -4.01 -5.54 17.85
C GLN A 262 -3.93 -4.65 16.60
N GLY A 263 -2.77 -4.65 15.93
CA GLY A 263 -2.50 -3.84 14.75
C GLY A 263 -1.74 -4.57 13.65
N ILE A 264 -1.90 -4.06 12.44
CA ILE A 264 -1.06 -4.43 11.29
C ILE A 264 -0.12 -3.25 11.03
N GLU A 265 1.18 -3.49 11.12
CA GLU A 265 2.21 -2.53 10.73
C GLU A 265 2.13 -2.24 9.23
N VAL A 266 1.89 -0.99 8.85
CA VAL A 266 1.81 -0.56 7.44
C VAL A 266 3.00 0.26 7.00
N ALA A 267 3.63 1.00 7.93
CA ALA A 267 4.83 1.78 7.69
C ALA A 267 5.75 1.79 8.91
N HIS A 268 7.03 2.00 8.68
CA HIS A 268 8.05 2.09 9.71
C HIS A 268 9.04 3.22 9.40
N CYS A 269 9.34 4.03 10.39
CA CYS A 269 10.25 5.17 10.30
C CYS A 269 11.43 4.97 11.25
N PHE A 270 12.65 5.15 10.75
CA PHE A 270 13.89 5.03 11.51
C PHE A 270 14.72 6.30 11.39
N LEU A 271 15.17 6.84 12.50
CA LEU A 271 16.25 7.82 12.54
C LEU A 271 17.56 7.07 12.80
N LEU A 272 18.35 6.86 11.73
CA LEU A 272 19.53 5.99 11.75
C LEU A 272 20.78 6.64 12.33
N GLY A 273 20.81 7.96 12.36
CA GLY A 273 22.02 8.72 12.70
C GLY A 273 23.13 8.46 11.67
N GLU A 274 24.34 8.25 12.15
CA GLU A 274 25.53 8.00 11.32
C GLU A 274 25.84 6.51 11.11
N ARG A 275 24.96 5.59 11.52
CA ARG A 275 25.24 4.14 11.52
C ARG A 275 25.78 3.64 10.19
N TYR A 276 25.04 3.87 9.10
CA TYR A 276 25.44 3.41 7.77
C TYR A 276 26.47 4.36 7.12
N SER A 277 26.36 5.66 7.35
CA SER A 277 27.34 6.63 6.84
C SER A 277 28.77 6.30 7.28
N LYS A 278 28.96 5.84 8.51
CA LYS A 278 30.26 5.35 9.01
C LYS A 278 30.74 4.12 8.25
N CYS A 279 29.88 3.14 8.01
CA CYS A 279 30.26 1.90 7.33
C CYS A 279 30.67 2.10 5.88
N PHE A 280 30.07 3.09 5.20
CA PHE A 280 30.30 3.37 3.78
C PHE A 280 31.10 4.64 3.51
N ASN A 281 31.59 5.32 4.57
CA ASN A 281 32.25 6.62 4.47
C ASN A 281 31.41 7.64 3.67
N ALA A 282 30.08 7.64 3.91
CA ALA A 282 29.16 8.55 3.26
C ALA A 282 29.28 9.94 3.88
N THR A 283 30.10 10.80 3.24
CA THR A 283 30.45 12.11 3.72
C THR A 283 30.03 13.21 2.75
N TYR A 284 29.90 14.43 3.27
CA TYR A 284 29.70 15.63 2.49
C TYR A 284 30.81 16.67 2.78
N ARG A 285 31.09 17.52 1.81
CA ARG A 285 32.06 18.63 1.95
C ARG A 285 31.40 19.81 2.67
N SER A 286 31.97 20.22 3.79
CA SER A 286 31.61 21.44 4.52
C SER A 286 32.77 22.44 4.50
N PRO A 287 32.53 23.71 4.86
CA PRO A 287 33.62 24.70 5.01
C PRO A 287 34.70 24.28 6.02
N SER A 288 34.34 23.45 6.99
CA SER A 288 35.25 22.93 8.03
C SER A 288 35.85 21.56 7.72
N GLY A 289 35.69 21.05 6.48
CA GLY A 289 36.19 19.75 6.05
C GLY A 289 35.09 18.74 5.76
N SER A 290 35.45 17.49 5.54
CA SER A 290 34.51 16.39 5.28
C SER A 290 33.83 15.95 6.56
N LYS A 291 32.49 15.76 6.52
CA LYS A 291 31.67 15.31 7.65
C LYS A 291 30.76 14.16 7.23
N LEU A 292 30.47 13.26 8.17
CA LEU A 292 29.48 12.18 7.95
C LEU A 292 28.06 12.74 7.81
N MET A 293 27.25 12.11 6.98
CA MET A 293 25.83 12.43 6.84
C MET A 293 25.02 11.72 7.93
N PHE A 294 23.96 12.38 8.41
CA PHE A 294 22.94 11.77 9.24
C PHE A 294 21.85 11.18 8.35
N MET A 295 21.39 9.98 8.68
CA MET A 295 20.47 9.24 7.82
C MET A 295 19.14 8.95 8.51
N GLY A 296 18.08 8.94 7.71
CA GLY A 296 16.78 8.34 8.02
C GLY A 296 16.43 7.26 7.00
N CYS A 297 15.62 6.29 7.42
CA CYS A 297 15.04 5.25 6.58
C CYS A 297 13.56 5.10 6.88
N TYR A 298 12.74 5.01 5.84
CA TYR A 298 11.29 4.99 5.98
C TYR A 298 10.70 3.98 5.00
N GLY A 299 10.03 2.97 5.52
CA GLY A 299 9.42 1.90 4.73
C GLY A 299 7.90 1.95 4.78
N LEU A 300 7.25 1.85 3.64
CA LEU A 300 5.80 1.72 3.50
C LEU A 300 5.49 0.46 2.67
N GLY A 301 4.84 -0.53 3.29
CA GLY A 301 4.47 -1.78 2.62
C GLY A 301 3.30 -1.59 1.68
N ILE A 302 3.53 -1.34 0.38
CA ILE A 302 2.49 -0.98 -0.61
C ILE A 302 1.47 -2.09 -0.79
N SER A 303 1.90 -3.33 -1.03
CA SER A 303 0.99 -4.47 -1.16
C SER A 303 0.26 -4.79 0.14
N ARG A 304 0.93 -4.64 1.29
CA ARG A 304 0.33 -4.77 2.62
C ARG A 304 -0.72 -3.68 2.87
N LEU A 305 -0.39 -2.42 2.57
CA LEU A 305 -1.30 -1.29 2.70
C LEU A 305 -2.57 -1.47 1.87
N LEU A 306 -2.45 -1.98 0.64
CA LEU A 306 -3.59 -2.31 -0.20
C LEU A 306 -4.50 -3.35 0.48
N ALA A 307 -3.94 -4.43 1.02
CA ALA A 307 -4.70 -5.45 1.74
C ALA A 307 -5.38 -4.88 2.99
N VAL A 308 -4.69 -4.03 3.75
CA VAL A 308 -5.21 -3.37 4.96
C VAL A 308 -6.35 -2.41 4.63
N CYS A 309 -6.26 -1.65 3.53
CA CYS A 309 -7.37 -0.83 3.03
C CYS A 309 -8.63 -1.68 2.80
N ILE A 310 -8.49 -2.80 2.09
CA ILE A 310 -9.61 -3.71 1.82
C ILE A 310 -10.15 -4.32 3.12
N GLU A 311 -9.28 -4.80 4.00
CA GLU A 311 -9.66 -5.40 5.29
C GLU A 311 -10.48 -4.44 6.12
N HIS A 312 -9.94 -3.23 6.35
CA HIS A 312 -10.56 -2.20 7.19
C HIS A 312 -11.88 -1.69 6.59
N LEU A 313 -11.86 -1.20 5.35
CA LEU A 313 -13.06 -0.60 4.74
C LEU A 313 -14.18 -1.61 4.53
N THR A 314 -13.83 -2.86 4.22
CA THR A 314 -14.84 -3.93 4.11
C THR A 314 -15.45 -4.25 5.48
N ARG A 315 -14.65 -4.29 6.54
CA ARG A 315 -15.16 -4.50 7.91
C ARG A 315 -16.07 -3.35 8.35
N VAL A 316 -15.66 -2.10 8.09
CA VAL A 316 -16.48 -0.91 8.41
C VAL A 316 -17.80 -0.90 7.64
N ALA A 317 -17.80 -1.33 6.37
CA ALA A 317 -19.03 -1.40 5.57
C ALA A 317 -19.99 -2.51 6.01
N PHE A 318 -19.50 -3.56 6.67
CA PHE A 318 -20.29 -4.71 7.10
C PHE A 318 -19.99 -5.10 8.57
N PRO A 319 -20.25 -4.21 9.56
CA PRO A 319 -19.84 -4.41 10.94
C PRO A 319 -20.52 -5.63 11.58
N ASP A 320 -21.78 -5.88 11.25
CA ASP A 320 -22.62 -6.94 11.86
C ASP A 320 -22.47 -8.29 11.16
N LYS A 321 -21.74 -8.38 10.06
CA LYS A 321 -21.54 -9.63 9.32
C LYS A 321 -20.31 -10.38 9.82
N SER A 322 -20.46 -11.69 9.97
CA SER A 322 -19.29 -12.57 10.14
C SER A 322 -18.40 -12.52 8.89
N LYS A 323 -17.13 -12.88 9.04
CA LYS A 323 -16.18 -12.92 7.90
C LYS A 323 -16.72 -13.78 6.74
N ASP A 324 -17.45 -14.85 7.04
CA ASP A 324 -18.00 -15.77 6.04
C ASP A 324 -19.17 -15.17 5.25
N GLN A 325 -19.94 -14.33 5.89
CA GLN A 325 -21.09 -13.64 5.28
C GLN A 325 -20.69 -12.46 4.40
N ILE A 326 -19.45 -11.95 4.54
CA ILE A 326 -18.95 -10.86 3.73
C ILE A 326 -18.54 -11.40 2.36
N THR A 327 -19.22 -10.90 1.32
CA THR A 327 -19.01 -11.31 -0.09
C THR A 327 -18.73 -10.15 -1.02
N GLN A 328 -18.45 -8.96 -0.50
CA GLN A 328 -18.22 -7.77 -1.30
C GLN A 328 -16.97 -7.06 -0.82
N LEU A 329 -16.09 -6.68 -1.76
CA LEU A 329 -14.92 -5.84 -1.49
C LEU A 329 -15.31 -4.39 -1.26
N ARG A 330 -14.45 -3.66 -0.52
CA ARG A 330 -14.47 -2.20 -0.45
C ARG A 330 -13.06 -1.69 -0.60
N TRP A 331 -12.91 -0.72 -1.48
CA TRP A 331 -11.66 -0.03 -1.79
C TRP A 331 -11.75 1.42 -1.35
N PRO A 332 -10.65 2.07 -0.97
CA PRO A 332 -10.61 3.53 -1.00
C PRO A 332 -10.94 4.01 -2.42
N VAL A 333 -11.83 5.00 -2.54
CA VAL A 333 -12.33 5.46 -3.85
C VAL A 333 -11.19 5.85 -4.80
N ARG A 334 -10.12 6.47 -4.26
CA ARG A 334 -8.96 6.93 -5.04
C ARG A 334 -8.13 5.81 -5.65
N ILE A 335 -8.15 4.63 -5.06
CA ILE A 335 -7.35 3.47 -5.51
C ILE A 335 -8.22 2.28 -5.94
N ALA A 336 -9.55 2.45 -5.99
CA ALA A 336 -10.41 1.44 -6.58
C ALA A 336 -9.94 1.06 -8.00
N PRO A 337 -10.00 -0.22 -8.39
CA PRO A 337 -9.48 -0.66 -9.70
C PRO A 337 -10.10 0.11 -10.85
N TYR A 338 -11.37 0.43 -10.72
CA TYR A 338 -12.13 1.31 -11.62
C TYR A 338 -12.89 2.34 -10.79
N SER A 339 -12.97 3.57 -11.29
CA SER A 339 -13.74 4.64 -10.65
C SER A 339 -15.24 4.36 -10.71
N GLY A 340 -15.69 3.67 -11.76
CA GLY A 340 -17.07 3.26 -11.94
C GLY A 340 -17.21 2.17 -13.00
N SER A 341 -18.44 1.66 -13.16
CA SER A 341 -18.77 0.75 -14.24
C SER A 341 -20.06 1.14 -14.96
N ILE A 342 -20.10 0.85 -16.26
CA ILE A 342 -21.31 0.94 -17.09
C ILE A 342 -21.80 -0.48 -17.31
N VAL A 343 -23.05 -0.74 -16.96
CA VAL A 343 -23.66 -2.06 -17.12
C VAL A 343 -24.72 -1.98 -18.22
N LEU A 344 -24.50 -2.76 -19.30
CA LEU A 344 -25.41 -2.82 -20.45
C LEU A 344 -26.43 -3.95 -20.25
N GLN A 345 -27.61 -3.78 -20.85
CA GLN A 345 -28.63 -4.81 -20.92
C GLN A 345 -28.12 -6.05 -21.68
N LYS A 346 -28.81 -7.17 -21.49
CA LYS A 346 -28.62 -8.39 -22.29
C LYS A 346 -28.93 -8.09 -23.76
N GLU A 347 -28.15 -8.64 -24.69
CA GLU A 347 -28.33 -8.40 -26.15
C GLU A 347 -29.76 -8.75 -26.66
N THR A 348 -30.36 -9.78 -26.08
CA THR A 348 -31.73 -10.23 -26.43
C THR A 348 -32.83 -9.43 -25.71
N ALA A 349 -32.52 -8.45 -24.91
CA ALA A 349 -33.52 -7.60 -24.23
C ALA A 349 -34.12 -6.62 -25.23
N LYS A 350 -35.44 -6.31 -25.10
CA LYS A 350 -36.08 -5.28 -25.90
C LYS A 350 -35.41 -3.93 -25.83
N ASP A 351 -34.69 -3.72 -24.73
CA ASP A 351 -34.03 -2.48 -24.35
C ASP A 351 -32.51 -2.63 -24.48
N SER A 352 -32.02 -3.43 -25.42
CA SER A 352 -30.58 -3.53 -25.68
C SER A 352 -30.06 -2.25 -26.33
N VAL A 353 -28.88 -1.83 -25.93
CA VAL A 353 -28.20 -0.64 -26.44
C VAL A 353 -27.46 -1.05 -27.73
N ASN A 354 -27.69 -0.31 -28.81
CA ASN A 354 -26.97 -0.54 -30.05
C ASN A 354 -25.55 0.08 -30.00
N PRO A 355 -24.64 -0.32 -30.93
CA PRO A 355 -23.27 0.21 -30.92
C PRO A 355 -23.13 1.71 -31.04
N ASP A 356 -24.00 2.39 -31.77
CA ASP A 356 -23.95 3.85 -31.97
C ASP A 356 -24.42 4.60 -30.71
N GLU A 357 -25.47 4.07 -30.07
CA GLU A 357 -25.92 4.58 -28.76
C GLU A 357 -24.85 4.39 -27.69
N LEU A 358 -24.22 3.23 -27.64
CA LEU A 358 -23.12 2.99 -26.70
C LEU A 358 -21.97 3.99 -26.94
N LYS A 359 -21.58 4.18 -28.19
CA LYS A 359 -20.55 5.15 -28.55
C LYS A 359 -20.91 6.54 -28.08
N TYR A 360 -22.14 7.00 -28.33
CA TYR A 360 -22.62 8.30 -27.87
C TYR A 360 -22.55 8.46 -26.35
N ILE A 361 -22.96 7.41 -25.59
CA ILE A 361 -22.88 7.42 -24.11
C ILE A 361 -21.43 7.53 -23.65
N LEU A 362 -20.53 6.76 -24.25
CA LEU A 362 -19.11 6.77 -23.90
C LEU A 362 -18.47 8.12 -24.22
N ASP A 363 -18.76 8.68 -25.40
CA ASP A 363 -18.26 10.00 -25.81
C ASP A 363 -18.79 11.13 -24.87
N THR A 364 -20.07 11.03 -24.47
CA THR A 364 -20.67 11.98 -23.50
C THR A 364 -19.98 11.89 -22.13
N ILE A 365 -19.80 10.69 -21.60
CA ILE A 365 -19.10 10.49 -20.30
C ILE A 365 -17.66 10.98 -20.39
N GLN A 366 -16.99 10.77 -21.52
CA GLN A 366 -15.62 11.22 -21.72
C GLN A 366 -15.51 12.73 -21.83
N SER A 367 -16.44 13.39 -22.51
CA SER A 367 -16.45 14.86 -22.66
C SER A 367 -16.83 15.57 -21.37
N ASP A 368 -17.66 14.94 -20.53
CA ASP A 368 -18.21 15.53 -19.29
C ASP A 368 -17.55 14.92 -18.02
N SER A 369 -16.34 14.37 -18.18
CA SER A 369 -15.59 13.69 -17.11
C SER A 369 -15.35 14.56 -15.87
N ILE A 370 -15.40 15.89 -16.01
CA ILE A 370 -15.25 16.86 -14.90
C ILE A 370 -16.50 16.84 -14.00
N ASN A 371 -17.70 16.77 -14.59
CA ASN A 371 -18.97 16.78 -13.84
C ASN A 371 -19.26 15.42 -13.18
N PHE A 372 -18.90 14.33 -13.84
CA PHE A 372 -19.07 12.99 -13.28
C PHE A 372 -18.02 12.61 -12.24
N LYS A 373 -16.94 13.42 -12.04
CA LYS A 373 -15.79 13.07 -11.20
C LYS A 373 -15.23 11.67 -11.47
N LEU A 374 -15.53 11.11 -12.62
CA LEU A 374 -15.04 9.83 -13.08
C LEU A 374 -13.70 10.11 -13.75
N SER A 375 -12.63 9.80 -13.11
CA SER A 375 -11.24 10.06 -13.54
C SER A 375 -10.80 9.19 -14.75
N GLY A 376 -11.69 8.99 -15.73
CA GLY A 376 -11.33 8.35 -16.97
C GLY A 376 -11.03 6.83 -16.91
N ASP A 377 -11.49 6.17 -15.87
CA ASP A 377 -11.15 4.79 -15.54
C ASP A 377 -12.42 3.98 -15.28
N ILE A 378 -13.12 3.66 -16.37
CA ILE A 378 -14.46 3.09 -16.34
C ILE A 378 -14.45 1.67 -16.93
N LEU A 379 -15.10 0.76 -16.22
CA LEU A 379 -15.35 -0.59 -16.67
C LEU A 379 -16.68 -0.65 -17.42
N VAL A 380 -16.70 -1.25 -18.64
CA VAL A 380 -17.91 -1.49 -19.39
C VAL A 380 -18.25 -2.98 -19.34
N ASP A 381 -19.37 -3.32 -18.72
CA ASP A 381 -19.85 -4.70 -18.70
C ASP A 381 -20.74 -4.98 -19.93
N ASP A 382 -20.07 -5.37 -21.00
CA ASP A 382 -20.63 -5.68 -22.30
C ASP A 382 -20.89 -7.19 -22.52
N ARG A 383 -20.88 -7.99 -21.45
CA ARG A 383 -21.14 -9.44 -21.52
C ARG A 383 -22.59 -9.71 -21.98
N LYS A 384 -22.74 -10.22 -23.18
CA LYS A 384 -24.04 -10.30 -23.89
C LYS A 384 -25.03 -11.30 -23.27
N GLU A 385 -24.49 -12.37 -22.68
CA GLU A 385 -25.28 -13.51 -22.22
C GLU A 385 -25.85 -13.31 -20.79
N LEU A 386 -25.31 -12.38 -20.02
CA LEU A 386 -25.66 -12.23 -18.61
C LEU A 386 -26.82 -11.27 -18.39
N SER A 387 -27.69 -11.62 -17.44
CA SER A 387 -28.74 -10.72 -16.99
C SER A 387 -28.17 -9.48 -16.27
N LEU A 388 -28.91 -8.38 -16.33
CA LEU A 388 -28.54 -7.13 -15.66
C LEU A 388 -28.28 -7.34 -14.17
N GLY A 389 -29.15 -8.09 -13.47
CA GLY A 389 -28.97 -8.37 -12.03
C GLY A 389 -27.67 -9.13 -11.74
N ARG A 390 -27.26 -10.07 -12.61
CA ARG A 390 -25.99 -10.79 -12.45
C ARG A 390 -24.80 -9.85 -12.63
N LYS A 391 -24.83 -8.99 -13.64
CA LYS A 391 -23.76 -8.02 -13.90
C LYS A 391 -23.60 -7.05 -12.72
N ILE A 392 -24.71 -6.48 -12.22
CA ILE A 392 -24.71 -5.60 -11.05
C ILE A 392 -24.12 -6.31 -9.81
N LEU A 393 -24.51 -7.56 -9.59
CA LEU A 393 -23.99 -8.36 -8.49
C LEU A 393 -22.47 -8.55 -8.59
N ASP A 394 -21.96 -8.86 -9.79
CA ASP A 394 -20.54 -9.06 -10.03
C ASP A 394 -19.75 -7.75 -9.78
N GLN A 395 -20.25 -6.59 -10.25
CA GLN A 395 -19.64 -5.28 -10.02
C GLN A 395 -19.64 -4.92 -8.51
N SER A 396 -20.75 -5.19 -7.83
CA SER A 396 -20.88 -4.97 -6.37
C SER A 396 -19.91 -5.84 -5.58
N ARG A 397 -19.69 -7.08 -6.00
CA ARG A 397 -18.72 -8.01 -5.40
C ARG A 397 -17.30 -7.52 -5.53
N LEU A 398 -16.96 -6.98 -6.71
CA LEU A 398 -15.65 -6.35 -6.96
C LEU A 398 -15.48 -5.01 -6.22
N GLY A 399 -16.53 -4.47 -5.63
CA GLY A 399 -16.47 -3.23 -4.87
C GLY A 399 -16.29 -2.00 -5.74
N ILE A 400 -16.80 -2.02 -6.99
CA ILE A 400 -16.76 -0.84 -7.87
C ILE A 400 -17.61 0.27 -7.24
N PRO A 401 -17.07 1.49 -7.04
CA PRO A 401 -17.75 2.55 -6.29
C PRO A 401 -19.05 3.04 -6.93
N TRP A 402 -19.10 3.11 -8.26
CA TRP A 402 -20.22 3.61 -9.04
C TRP A 402 -20.66 2.61 -10.09
N ILE A 403 -21.96 2.36 -10.18
CA ILE A 403 -22.53 1.49 -11.23
C ILE A 403 -23.57 2.31 -11.98
N LEU A 404 -23.30 2.59 -13.25
CA LEU A 404 -24.22 3.22 -14.17
C LEU A 404 -24.97 2.12 -14.93
N ILE A 405 -26.29 2.08 -14.75
CA ILE A 405 -27.16 1.15 -15.47
C ILE A 405 -27.77 1.91 -16.64
N VAL A 406 -27.48 1.46 -17.84
CA VAL A 406 -28.07 2.04 -19.06
C VAL A 406 -29.37 1.30 -19.39
N LYS A 407 -30.48 2.04 -19.37
CA LYS A 407 -31.81 1.56 -19.72
C LYS A 407 -32.51 2.58 -20.63
N PRO A 408 -33.31 2.13 -21.61
CA PRO A 408 -34.22 3.02 -22.31
C PRO A 408 -35.23 3.63 -21.34
N SER A 409 -35.48 4.92 -21.46
CA SER A 409 -36.51 5.58 -20.67
C SER A 409 -37.71 5.90 -21.53
N ALA A 410 -38.90 5.40 -21.14
CA ALA A 410 -40.18 5.76 -21.78
C ALA A 410 -40.58 7.23 -21.55
N ARG A 411 -39.92 7.95 -20.62
CA ARG A 411 -40.25 9.32 -20.24
C ARG A 411 -39.40 10.40 -20.94
N PHE A 412 -38.31 9.99 -21.60
CA PHE A 412 -37.38 10.93 -22.26
C PHE A 412 -37.12 10.48 -23.70
N PRO A 413 -36.86 11.40 -24.65
CA PRO A 413 -36.52 11.02 -26.02
C PRO A 413 -35.30 10.08 -26.05
N PRO A 414 -35.06 9.36 -27.15
CA PRO A 414 -34.00 8.31 -27.25
C PRO A 414 -32.60 8.75 -26.89
N SER A 415 -32.36 10.03 -26.70
CA SER A 415 -31.10 10.65 -26.32
C SER A 415 -30.83 10.72 -24.80
N HIS A 416 -31.74 10.26 -23.95
CA HIS A 416 -31.61 10.41 -22.49
C HIS A 416 -31.76 9.07 -21.77
N TRP A 417 -30.63 8.42 -21.53
CA TRP A 417 -30.52 7.12 -20.88
C TRP A 417 -29.73 7.26 -19.58
N CYS A 418 -30.32 7.17 -18.39
CA CYS A 418 -29.52 6.95 -17.18
C CYS A 418 -30.36 6.54 -15.96
N TYR A 419 -29.95 5.47 -15.32
CA TYR A 419 -30.24 5.20 -13.93
C TYR A 419 -28.87 5.02 -13.25
N ILE A 420 -28.57 5.86 -12.24
CA ILE A 420 -27.31 5.80 -11.49
C ILE A 420 -27.58 5.12 -10.16
N GLN A 421 -26.99 3.96 -9.93
CA GLN A 421 -26.96 3.34 -8.63
C GLN A 421 -25.58 3.54 -8.03
N THR A 422 -25.50 4.30 -6.93
CA THR A 422 -24.24 4.59 -6.26
C THR A 422 -24.09 3.71 -5.02
N TYR A 423 -22.95 3.09 -4.83
CA TYR A 423 -22.57 2.48 -3.57
C TYR A 423 -21.61 3.44 -2.86
N THR A 424 -22.09 4.19 -1.89
CA THR A 424 -21.23 4.99 -1.04
C THR A 424 -20.52 4.11 -0.02
N THR A 425 -19.37 4.55 0.47
CA THR A 425 -18.60 3.90 1.55
C THR A 425 -19.40 3.74 2.86
N LYS A 426 -20.56 4.39 2.98
CA LYS A 426 -21.47 4.33 4.13
C LYS A 426 -22.61 3.32 4.01
N GLY A 427 -22.60 2.44 3.01
CA GLY A 427 -23.56 1.32 2.92
C GLY A 427 -25.00 1.70 2.60
N THR A 428 -25.32 2.95 2.32
CA THR A 428 -26.65 3.41 1.90
C THR A 428 -26.71 3.60 0.40
N LEU A 429 -27.69 2.98 -0.23
CA LEU A 429 -28.14 3.26 -1.59
C LEU A 429 -28.67 4.70 -1.62
N GLY A 430 -27.97 5.59 -2.34
CA GLY A 430 -28.52 6.90 -2.74
C GLY A 430 -29.06 6.75 -4.16
N GLU A 431 -30.31 7.12 -4.39
CA GLU A 431 -30.91 7.27 -5.72
C GLU A 431 -30.33 8.46 -6.48
#